data_8fdb3524ac952b905f387897e82dd27c
#
_entry.id   8fdb3524ac952b905f387897e82dd27c
#
_cell.length_a   1.000
_cell.length_b   1.000
_cell.length_c   1.000
_cell.angle_alpha   90.00
_cell.angle_beta   90.00
_cell.angle_gamma   90.00
#
_symmetry.space_group_name_H-M   'P 1'
#
loop_
_entity.id
_entity.type
_entity.pdbx_description
1 polymer ?
#
loop_
_entity_poly.entity_id
_entity_poly.type
_entity_poly.pdbx_seq_one_letter_code
_entity_poly.pdbx_strand_id
1 'polypeptide(L)'
;EFVGSLEKPRRIMLMVQAGAATDATIKSLLPLLDKGDILIDGGNTHFPDTMRRNAELADSGINFIGTGVSGGEKGALLGPSMMPGGQKEAYDLVAPIFEQIAAKATQDGKPCVAYMGANGAGHYVKMVHNGIEYGDMQLIAESYDLLKRVLGLSNAEIQAIFEEWNEGELDSY
;
A
#
# COMPACT_ATOMS: atom_id res chain seq x y z
N GLU A 1 -21.61 12.46 -12.95
CA GLU A 1 -20.90 12.63 -14.23
C GLU A 1 -19.67 11.70 -14.31
N PHE A 2 -18.70 11.79 -13.37
CA PHE A 2 -17.49 10.95 -13.36
C PHE A 2 -17.80 9.44 -13.40
N VAL A 3 -18.57 8.92 -12.45
CA VAL A 3 -18.89 7.47 -12.38
C VAL A 3 -19.59 6.98 -13.64
N GLY A 4 -20.46 7.81 -14.22
CA GLY A 4 -21.19 7.46 -15.46
C GLY A 4 -20.32 7.41 -16.72
N SER A 5 -19.11 7.95 -16.69
CA SER A 5 -18.16 7.93 -17.83
C SER A 5 -17.24 6.69 -17.82
N LEU A 6 -17.26 5.91 -16.73
CA LEU A 6 -16.40 4.75 -16.60
C LEU A 6 -16.99 3.50 -17.26
N GLU A 7 -16.12 2.69 -17.87
CA GLU A 7 -16.49 1.39 -18.41
C GLU A 7 -16.82 0.39 -17.29
N LYS A 8 -17.85 -0.44 -17.55
CA LYS A 8 -18.28 -1.50 -16.62
C LYS A 8 -17.53 -2.82 -16.87
N PRO A 9 -17.24 -3.58 -15.78
CA PRO A 9 -17.40 -3.19 -14.39
C PRO A 9 -16.45 -2.04 -14.05
N ARG A 10 -16.99 -1.02 -13.39
CA ARG A 10 -16.20 0.15 -13.00
C ARG A 10 -15.14 -0.22 -11.98
N ARG A 11 -13.97 0.37 -12.09
CA ARG A 11 -12.84 0.17 -11.17
C ARG A 11 -12.45 1.53 -10.62
N ILE A 12 -12.76 1.78 -9.37
CA ILE A 12 -12.56 3.09 -8.74
C ILE A 12 -11.61 2.93 -7.56
N MET A 13 -10.44 3.55 -7.65
CA MET A 13 -9.45 3.56 -6.58
C MET A 13 -9.61 4.79 -5.70
N LEU A 14 -9.69 4.58 -4.41
CA LEU A 14 -9.80 5.60 -3.36
C LEU A 14 -8.40 5.81 -2.78
N MET A 15 -7.85 7.01 -2.96
CA MET A 15 -6.59 7.46 -2.37
C MET A 15 -6.90 8.60 -1.39
N VAL A 16 -7.68 8.27 -0.35
CA VAL A 16 -8.15 9.23 0.65
C VAL A 16 -7.66 8.84 2.04
N GLN A 17 -7.77 9.75 2.99
CA GLN A 17 -7.43 9.48 4.38
C GLN A 17 -8.23 8.28 4.90
N ALA A 18 -7.54 7.35 5.56
CA ALA A 18 -8.17 6.18 6.17
C ALA A 18 -9.18 6.57 7.26
N GLY A 19 -10.14 5.71 7.51
CA GLY A 19 -11.19 5.91 8.51
C GLY A 19 -12.44 6.59 7.93
N ALA A 20 -12.94 7.60 8.61
CA ALA A 20 -14.22 8.25 8.29
C ALA A 20 -14.27 8.87 6.88
N ALA A 21 -13.15 9.35 6.34
CA ALA A 21 -13.09 9.90 4.99
C ALA A 21 -13.32 8.81 3.93
N THR A 22 -12.75 7.61 4.13
CA THR A 22 -13.00 6.46 3.26
C THR A 22 -14.48 6.04 3.32
N ASP A 23 -15.07 5.96 4.52
CA ASP A 23 -16.48 5.61 4.70
C ASP A 23 -17.42 6.64 4.02
N ALA A 24 -17.12 7.93 4.16
CA ALA A 24 -17.89 9.00 3.52
C ALA A 24 -17.81 8.94 2.00
N THR A 25 -16.62 8.64 1.45
CA THR A 25 -16.40 8.50 0.02
C THR A 25 -17.18 7.31 -0.54
N ILE A 26 -17.08 6.14 0.10
CA ILE A 26 -17.85 4.95 -0.27
C ILE A 26 -19.35 5.27 -0.26
N LYS A 27 -19.85 5.88 0.81
CA LYS A 27 -21.27 6.25 0.93
C LYS A 27 -21.74 7.18 -0.19
N SER A 28 -20.90 8.09 -0.65
CA SER A 28 -21.24 9.00 -1.75
C SER A 28 -21.24 8.32 -3.12
N LEU A 29 -20.41 7.31 -3.30
CA LEU A 29 -20.30 6.56 -4.57
C LEU A 29 -21.36 5.47 -4.70
N LEU A 30 -21.71 4.80 -3.60
CA LEU A 30 -22.58 3.62 -3.59
C LEU A 30 -23.88 3.78 -4.39
N PRO A 31 -24.62 4.91 -4.30
CA PRO A 31 -25.85 5.10 -5.10
C PRO A 31 -25.62 5.21 -6.61
N LEU A 32 -24.37 5.36 -7.06
CA LEU A 32 -23.98 5.55 -8.45
C LEU A 32 -23.38 4.28 -9.07
N LEU A 33 -23.14 3.25 -8.25
CA LEU A 33 -22.50 2.01 -8.66
C LEU A 33 -23.52 0.93 -9.00
N ASP A 34 -23.11 0.02 -9.86
CA ASP A 34 -23.89 -1.15 -10.23
C ASP A 34 -23.25 -2.43 -9.65
N LYS A 35 -24.07 -3.46 -9.51
CA LYS A 35 -23.57 -4.79 -9.10
C LYS A 35 -22.42 -5.25 -10.01
N GLY A 36 -21.33 -5.70 -9.40
CA GLY A 36 -20.11 -6.12 -10.08
C GLY A 36 -19.05 -5.04 -10.20
N ASP A 37 -19.38 -3.77 -9.94
CA ASP A 37 -18.37 -2.71 -9.86
C ASP A 37 -17.38 -2.97 -8.72
N ILE A 38 -16.18 -2.40 -8.82
CA ILE A 38 -15.07 -2.64 -7.91
C ILE A 38 -14.63 -1.32 -7.28
N LEU A 39 -14.70 -1.25 -5.96
CA LEU A 39 -14.05 -0.21 -5.17
C LEU A 39 -12.72 -0.73 -4.63
N ILE A 40 -11.68 0.09 -4.75
CA ILE A 40 -10.33 -0.24 -4.32
C ILE A 40 -9.92 0.79 -3.27
N ASP A 41 -9.70 0.38 -2.04
CA ASP A 41 -9.16 1.24 -0.98
C ASP A 41 -7.63 1.15 -1.00
N GLY A 42 -6.97 2.19 -1.50
CA GLY A 42 -5.51 2.33 -1.52
C GLY A 42 -4.96 3.14 -0.35
N GLY A 43 -5.80 3.55 0.60
CA GLY A 43 -5.39 4.22 1.83
C GLY A 43 -4.64 3.27 2.77
N ASN A 44 -3.95 3.85 3.76
CA ASN A 44 -3.30 3.05 4.81
C ASN A 44 -4.32 2.65 5.89
N THR A 45 -5.28 1.81 5.51
CA THR A 45 -6.45 1.45 6.31
C THR A 45 -6.13 0.33 7.31
N HIS A 46 -6.67 0.46 8.52
CA HIS A 46 -6.68 -0.61 9.50
C HIS A 46 -7.51 -1.80 8.97
N PHE A 47 -6.91 -2.98 8.88
CA PHE A 47 -7.52 -4.12 8.17
C PHE A 47 -8.90 -4.56 8.70
N PRO A 48 -9.27 -4.42 9.99
CA PRO A 48 -10.63 -4.70 10.43
C PRO A 48 -11.69 -3.78 9.81
N ASP A 49 -11.34 -2.51 9.52
CA ASP A 49 -12.23 -1.61 8.79
C ASP A 49 -12.44 -2.08 7.34
N THR A 50 -11.39 -2.59 6.72
CA THR A 50 -11.48 -3.21 5.38
C THR A 50 -12.43 -4.40 5.40
N MET A 51 -12.33 -5.26 6.43
CA MET A 51 -13.21 -6.42 6.59
C MET A 51 -14.66 -6.00 6.78
N ARG A 52 -14.92 -4.98 7.61
CA ARG A 52 -16.24 -4.40 7.82
C ARG A 52 -16.83 -3.87 6.52
N ARG A 53 -16.08 -3.02 5.79
CA ARG A 53 -16.52 -2.45 4.51
C ARG A 53 -16.82 -3.53 3.47
N ASN A 54 -15.99 -4.56 3.42
CA ASN A 54 -16.20 -5.68 2.51
C ASN A 54 -17.54 -6.39 2.80
N ALA A 55 -17.85 -6.63 4.07
CA ALA A 55 -19.12 -7.22 4.48
C ALA A 55 -20.32 -6.30 4.16
N GLU A 56 -20.23 -5.01 4.46
CA GLU A 56 -21.28 -4.03 4.18
C GLU A 56 -21.58 -3.88 2.67
N LEU A 57 -20.56 -3.96 1.82
CA LEU A 57 -20.70 -3.81 0.37
C LEU A 57 -21.17 -5.09 -0.33
N ALA A 58 -20.96 -6.27 0.29
CA ALA A 58 -21.36 -7.55 -0.27
C ALA A 58 -22.86 -7.62 -0.56
N ASP A 59 -23.71 -7.06 0.32
CA ASP A 59 -25.17 -7.04 0.16
C ASP A 59 -25.61 -6.23 -1.08
N SER A 60 -24.82 -5.23 -1.45
CA SER A 60 -25.03 -4.41 -2.65
C SER A 60 -24.43 -5.06 -3.92
N GLY A 61 -23.70 -6.16 -3.78
CA GLY A 61 -22.99 -6.83 -4.86
C GLY A 61 -21.81 -6.04 -5.43
N ILE A 62 -21.28 -5.08 -4.66
CA ILE A 62 -20.09 -4.32 -4.99
C ILE A 62 -18.86 -5.07 -4.46
N ASN A 63 -17.87 -5.25 -5.31
CA ASN A 63 -16.59 -5.84 -4.91
C ASN A 63 -15.71 -4.80 -4.21
N PHE A 64 -14.96 -5.25 -3.21
CA PHE A 64 -14.09 -4.36 -2.44
C PHE A 64 -12.69 -4.95 -2.28
N ILE A 65 -11.69 -4.21 -2.73
CA ILE A 65 -10.28 -4.59 -2.65
C ILE A 65 -9.57 -3.61 -1.72
N GLY A 66 -9.04 -4.11 -0.61
CA GLY A 66 -8.14 -3.35 0.24
C GLY A 66 -6.70 -3.54 -0.23
N THR A 67 -6.07 -2.47 -0.68
CA THR A 67 -4.72 -2.53 -1.25
C THR A 67 -3.75 -1.74 -0.40
N GLY A 68 -2.82 -2.44 0.27
CA GLY A 68 -1.66 -1.80 0.85
C GLY A 68 -0.76 -1.22 -0.25
N VAL A 69 -0.38 0.04 -0.12
CA VAL A 69 0.50 0.73 -1.07
C VAL A 69 1.73 1.22 -0.33
N SER A 70 2.92 0.92 -0.85
CA SER A 70 4.20 1.28 -0.23
C SER A 70 5.15 1.91 -1.26
N GLY A 71 6.03 2.80 -0.79
CA GLY A 71 7.03 3.51 -1.59
C GLY A 71 7.05 5.03 -1.40
N GLY A 72 6.18 5.58 -0.57
CA GLY A 72 6.11 7.02 -0.29
C GLY A 72 5.91 7.86 -1.55
N GLU A 73 6.43 9.08 -1.54
CA GLU A 73 6.36 10.02 -2.67
C GLU A 73 7.10 9.48 -3.91
N LYS A 74 8.28 8.89 -3.72
CA LYS A 74 9.07 8.31 -4.81
C LYS A 74 8.34 7.13 -5.44
N GLY A 75 7.74 6.25 -4.63
CA GLY A 75 6.92 5.14 -5.13
C GLY A 75 5.67 5.62 -5.87
N ALA A 76 5.03 6.70 -5.42
CA ALA A 76 3.90 7.29 -6.13
C ALA A 76 4.27 7.78 -7.53
N LEU A 77 5.50 8.27 -7.72
CA LEU A 77 5.99 8.76 -9.00
C LEU A 77 6.52 7.66 -9.92
N LEU A 78 7.28 6.72 -9.38
CA LEU A 78 8.07 5.75 -10.16
C LEU A 78 7.47 4.34 -10.18
N GLY A 79 6.50 4.07 -9.32
CA GLY A 79 5.85 2.79 -9.15
C GLY A 79 5.90 2.31 -7.68
N PRO A 80 4.75 2.05 -7.05
CA PRO A 80 4.69 1.55 -5.70
C PRO A 80 4.83 0.02 -5.64
N SER A 81 5.17 -0.50 -4.46
CA SER A 81 4.87 -1.88 -4.10
C SER A 81 3.41 -1.99 -3.65
N MET A 82 2.68 -2.99 -4.15
CA MET A 82 1.23 -3.10 -3.93
C MET A 82 0.83 -4.46 -3.35
N MET A 83 -0.03 -4.42 -2.35
CA MET A 83 -0.49 -5.57 -1.58
C MET A 83 -2.03 -5.65 -1.61
N PRO A 84 -2.64 -6.03 -2.74
CA PRO A 84 -4.09 -6.15 -2.87
C PRO A 84 -4.64 -7.39 -2.16
N GLY A 85 -5.79 -7.22 -1.49
CA GLY A 85 -6.59 -8.30 -0.91
C GLY A 85 -8.08 -8.02 -1.08
N GLY A 86 -8.89 -9.07 -1.16
CA GLY A 86 -10.34 -8.97 -1.39
C GLY A 86 -10.86 -10.15 -2.19
N GLN A 87 -11.94 -9.96 -2.96
CA GLN A 87 -12.46 -10.99 -3.84
C GLN A 87 -11.45 -11.28 -4.97
N LYS A 88 -11.08 -12.55 -5.13
CA LYS A 88 -10.09 -12.97 -6.13
C LYS A 88 -10.51 -12.62 -7.56
N GLU A 89 -11.76 -12.82 -7.86
CA GLU A 89 -12.34 -12.54 -9.19
C GLU A 89 -12.30 -11.03 -9.51
N ALA A 90 -12.51 -10.19 -8.52
CA ALA A 90 -12.39 -8.74 -8.68
C ALA A 90 -10.91 -8.33 -8.85
N TYR A 91 -10.01 -8.96 -8.08
CA TYR A 91 -8.58 -8.74 -8.24
C TYR A 91 -8.11 -9.06 -9.68
N ASP A 92 -8.56 -10.17 -10.26
CA ASP A 92 -8.16 -10.58 -11.61
C ASP A 92 -8.52 -9.53 -12.68
N LEU A 93 -9.57 -8.74 -12.43
CA LEU A 93 -9.96 -7.64 -13.33
C LEU A 93 -9.10 -6.38 -13.17
N VAL A 94 -8.44 -6.19 -12.02
CA VAL A 94 -7.57 -5.03 -11.76
C VAL A 94 -6.08 -5.37 -11.86
N ALA A 95 -5.72 -6.64 -11.78
CA ALA A 95 -4.33 -7.10 -11.82
C ALA A 95 -3.53 -6.54 -13.00
N PRO A 96 -4.03 -6.51 -14.25
CA PRO A 96 -3.28 -5.96 -15.38
C PRO A 96 -2.92 -4.48 -15.20
N ILE A 97 -3.77 -3.70 -14.52
CA ILE A 97 -3.51 -2.29 -14.21
C ILE A 97 -2.43 -2.20 -13.13
N PHE A 98 -2.59 -2.97 -12.04
CA PHE A 98 -1.66 -2.97 -10.94
C PHE A 98 -0.26 -3.43 -11.35
N GLU A 99 -0.17 -4.46 -12.19
CA GLU A 99 1.09 -4.94 -12.73
C GLU A 99 1.81 -3.90 -13.59
N GLN A 100 1.09 -3.02 -14.28
CA GLN A 100 1.69 -1.95 -15.07
C GLN A 100 2.23 -0.82 -14.22
N ILE A 101 1.50 -0.41 -13.18
CA ILE A 101 1.85 0.75 -12.34
C ILE A 101 2.78 0.41 -11.19
N ALA A 102 2.88 -0.86 -10.79
CA ALA A 102 3.77 -1.29 -9.71
C ALA A 102 5.25 -1.13 -10.09
N ALA A 103 6.08 -0.88 -9.08
CA ALA A 103 7.54 -0.98 -9.20
C ALA A 103 7.95 -2.31 -9.83
N LYS A 104 9.09 -2.31 -10.49
CA LYS A 104 9.68 -3.54 -11.06
C LYS A 104 10.89 -3.97 -10.23
N ALA A 105 10.94 -5.22 -9.86
CA ALA A 105 12.07 -5.79 -9.15
C ALA A 105 13.32 -5.70 -10.04
N THR A 106 14.43 -5.23 -9.46
CA THR A 106 15.68 -5.01 -10.20
C THR A 106 16.31 -6.32 -10.69
N GLN A 107 16.04 -7.43 -9.99
CA GLN A 107 16.64 -8.74 -10.28
C GLN A 107 16.01 -9.42 -11.49
N ASP A 108 14.70 -9.33 -11.67
CA ASP A 108 13.97 -10.10 -12.69
C ASP A 108 12.92 -9.30 -13.48
N GLY A 109 12.79 -8.02 -13.20
CA GLY A 109 11.85 -7.11 -13.86
C GLY A 109 10.38 -7.37 -13.56
N LYS A 110 10.06 -8.27 -12.62
CA LYS A 110 8.65 -8.55 -12.27
C LYS A 110 8.01 -7.42 -11.50
N PRO A 111 6.71 -7.20 -11.68
CA PRO A 111 6.00 -6.18 -10.92
C PRO A 111 5.94 -6.53 -9.42
N CYS A 112 6.20 -5.54 -8.57
CA CYS A 112 6.09 -5.65 -7.12
C CYS A 112 4.63 -5.59 -6.66
N VAL A 113 3.83 -6.51 -7.15
CA VAL A 113 2.42 -6.69 -6.79
C VAL A 113 2.06 -8.17 -6.81
N ALA A 114 1.31 -8.61 -5.79
CA ALA A 114 0.75 -9.94 -5.74
C ALA A 114 -0.54 -9.94 -4.93
N TYR A 115 -1.48 -10.83 -5.27
CA TYR A 115 -2.68 -11.04 -4.48
C TYR A 115 -2.34 -11.62 -3.10
N MET A 116 -2.67 -10.89 -2.03
CA MET A 116 -2.31 -11.26 -0.66
C MET A 116 -3.31 -12.24 -0.01
N GLY A 117 -4.51 -12.35 -0.56
CA GLY A 117 -5.55 -13.20 -0.01
C GLY A 117 -6.90 -12.51 0.09
N ALA A 118 -7.87 -13.23 0.64
CA ALA A 118 -9.24 -12.76 0.75
C ALA A 118 -9.40 -11.62 1.78
N ASN A 119 -10.48 -10.87 1.64
CA ASN A 119 -10.97 -9.90 2.61
C ASN A 119 -9.91 -8.81 2.92
N GLY A 120 -9.59 -8.59 4.21
CA GLY A 120 -8.63 -7.58 4.67
C GLY A 120 -7.14 -7.95 4.54
N ALA A 121 -6.80 -9.06 3.85
CA ALA A 121 -5.43 -9.57 3.79
C ALA A 121 -4.41 -8.56 3.24
N GLY A 122 -4.78 -7.74 2.26
CA GLY A 122 -3.89 -6.73 1.69
C GLY A 122 -3.45 -5.68 2.72
N HIS A 123 -4.39 -5.09 3.43
CA HIS A 123 -4.09 -4.13 4.50
C HIS A 123 -3.44 -4.78 5.73
N TYR A 124 -3.74 -6.05 6.00
CA TYR A 124 -3.04 -6.80 7.05
C TYR A 124 -1.55 -6.96 6.73
N VAL A 125 -1.21 -7.37 5.51
CA VAL A 125 0.19 -7.49 5.07
C VAL A 125 0.87 -6.12 5.11
N LYS A 126 0.20 -5.05 4.68
CA LYS A 126 0.76 -3.68 4.77
C LYS A 126 1.01 -3.25 6.22
N MET A 127 0.13 -3.62 7.14
CA MET A 127 0.34 -3.36 8.58
C MET A 127 1.59 -4.07 9.10
N VAL A 128 1.79 -5.34 8.74
CA VAL A 128 2.98 -6.10 9.11
C VAL A 128 4.24 -5.49 8.51
N HIS A 129 4.19 -5.15 7.21
CA HIS A 129 5.27 -4.42 6.53
C HIS A 129 5.66 -3.16 7.30
N ASN A 130 4.70 -2.31 7.63
CA ASN A 130 4.98 -1.07 8.38
C ASN A 130 5.55 -1.35 9.78
N GLY A 131 5.10 -2.40 10.46
CA GLY A 131 5.65 -2.80 11.75
C GLY A 131 7.13 -3.18 11.66
N ILE A 132 7.52 -3.91 10.63
CA ILE A 132 8.93 -4.27 10.37
C ILE A 132 9.73 -3.01 10.05
N GLU A 133 9.24 -2.17 9.15
CA GLU A 133 9.90 -0.90 8.76
C GLU A 133 10.18 0.01 9.97
N TYR A 134 9.23 0.12 10.90
CA TYR A 134 9.47 0.88 12.14
C TYR A 134 10.54 0.24 13.04
N GLY A 135 10.66 -1.09 13.04
CA GLY A 135 11.76 -1.80 13.70
C GLY A 135 13.11 -1.44 13.09
N ASP A 136 13.21 -1.47 11.76
CA ASP A 136 14.44 -1.09 11.03
C ASP A 136 14.81 0.38 11.30
N MET A 137 13.84 1.29 11.25
CA MET A 137 14.04 2.70 11.57
C MET A 137 14.55 2.90 13.00
N GLN A 138 14.04 2.13 13.96
CA GLN A 138 14.51 2.18 15.35
C GLN A 138 15.95 1.70 15.47
N LEU A 139 16.33 0.61 14.81
CA LEU A 139 17.70 0.10 14.80
C LEU A 139 18.69 1.12 14.21
N ILE A 140 18.30 1.79 13.13
CA ILE A 140 19.11 2.87 12.53
C ILE A 140 19.28 4.03 13.51
N ALA A 141 18.20 4.45 14.17
CA ALA A 141 18.24 5.53 15.16
C ALA A 141 19.12 5.18 16.38
N GLU A 142 19.04 3.94 16.87
CA GLU A 142 19.89 3.46 17.97
C GLU A 142 21.36 3.37 17.55
N SER A 143 21.65 2.92 16.34
CA SER A 143 23.01 2.90 15.79
C SER A 143 23.60 4.31 15.73
N TYR A 144 22.82 5.28 15.25
CA TYR A 144 23.22 6.69 15.29
C TYR A 144 23.52 7.17 16.71
N ASP A 145 22.67 6.84 17.67
CA ASP A 145 22.84 7.26 19.07
C ASP A 145 24.09 6.67 19.70
N LEU A 146 24.41 5.39 19.42
CA LEU A 146 25.64 4.74 19.86
C LEU A 146 26.89 5.40 19.25
N LEU A 147 26.90 5.65 17.96
CA LEU A 147 28.02 6.35 17.29
C LEU A 147 28.22 7.75 17.87
N LYS A 148 27.13 8.46 18.13
CA LYS A 148 27.16 9.83 18.62
C LYS A 148 27.55 9.93 20.08
N ARG A 149 26.94 9.15 20.99
CA ARG A 149 27.06 9.31 22.43
C ARG A 149 28.12 8.41 23.02
N VAL A 150 28.31 7.21 22.55
CA VAL A 150 29.29 6.26 23.11
C VAL A 150 30.64 6.43 22.46
N LEU A 151 30.73 6.57 21.15
CA LEU A 151 31.98 6.76 20.42
C LEU A 151 32.36 8.24 20.29
N GLY A 152 31.45 9.17 20.56
CA GLY A 152 31.71 10.61 20.50
C GLY A 152 31.97 11.17 19.11
N LEU A 153 31.53 10.46 18.05
CA LEU A 153 31.79 10.86 16.68
C LEU A 153 31.07 12.16 16.31
N SER A 154 31.69 12.92 15.44
CA SER A 154 31.09 14.09 14.80
C SER A 154 30.00 13.65 13.77
N ASN A 155 29.13 14.58 13.41
CA ASN A 155 28.12 14.29 12.39
C ASN A 155 28.74 13.95 11.03
N ALA A 156 29.90 14.53 10.67
CA ALA A 156 30.61 14.23 9.44
C ALA A 156 31.16 12.79 9.42
N GLU A 157 31.72 12.32 10.54
CA GLU A 157 32.18 10.94 10.67
C GLU A 157 31.02 9.94 10.62
N ILE A 158 29.91 10.24 11.29
CA ILE A 158 28.70 9.40 11.24
C ILE A 158 28.13 9.37 9.82
N GLN A 159 28.08 10.50 9.13
CA GLN A 159 27.64 10.55 7.73
C GLN A 159 28.47 9.63 6.85
N ALA A 160 29.81 9.67 6.95
CA ALA A 160 30.69 8.83 6.16
C ALA A 160 30.45 7.32 6.42
N ILE A 161 30.19 6.94 7.67
CA ILE A 161 29.87 5.55 8.04
C ILE A 161 28.54 5.12 7.39
N PHE A 162 27.50 5.95 7.50
CA PHE A 162 26.20 5.62 6.88
C PHE A 162 26.27 5.60 5.36
N GLU A 163 27.06 6.46 4.72
CA GLU A 163 27.29 6.43 3.28
C GLU A 163 27.96 5.10 2.87
N GLU A 164 29.00 4.65 3.59
CA GLU A 164 29.65 3.35 3.34
C GLU A 164 28.68 2.18 3.50
N TRP A 165 27.87 2.17 4.56
CA TRP A 165 26.87 1.12 4.76
C TRP A 165 25.79 1.10 3.67
N ASN A 166 25.42 2.28 3.17
CA ASN A 166 24.39 2.42 2.11
C ASN A 166 24.93 2.04 0.72
N GLU A 167 26.24 1.92 0.55
CA GLU A 167 26.87 1.33 -0.65
C GLU A 167 27.05 -0.19 -0.54
N GLY A 168 26.79 -0.78 0.64
CA GLY A 168 26.94 -2.19 0.96
C GLY A 168 25.65 -2.86 1.44
N GLU A 169 25.68 -3.37 2.68
CA GLU A 169 24.58 -4.19 3.25
C GLU A 169 23.27 -3.44 3.41
N LEU A 170 23.29 -2.11 3.48
CA LEU A 170 22.10 -1.28 3.61
C LEU A 170 21.66 -0.65 2.28
N ASP A 171 22.26 -1.03 1.15
CA ASP A 171 21.81 -0.58 -0.17
C ASP A 171 20.40 -1.12 -0.44
N SER A 172 19.42 -0.31 -0.09
CA SER A 172 18.01 -0.60 -0.25
C SER A 172 17.22 0.65 -0.63
N TYR A 173 16.02 0.39 -1.06
CA TYR A 173 15.07 1.43 -1.45
C TYR A 173 14.65 2.29 -0.26
#